data_4ee3c1c0223ab0fc435e0f4bcc5526c2
#
_entry.id   4ee3c1c0223ab0fc435e0f4bcc5526c2
#
_cell.length_a   1.000
_cell.length_b   1.000
_cell.length_c   1.000
_cell.angle_alpha   90.00
_cell.angle_beta   90.00
_cell.angle_gamma   90.00
#
_symmetry.space_group_name_H-M   'P 1'
#
loop_
_entity.id
_entity.type
_entity.pdbx_description
1 polymer ?
#
loop_
_entity_poly.entity_id
_entity_poly.type
_entity_poly.pdbx_seq_one_letter_code
_entity_poly.pdbx_strand_id
1 'polypeptide(L)'
;KGPSSLLIWASIILFIIASFAFLPDESANEVEVSYNTYKELLAENKIKEASIENDNSFHGELFNPQTLINKHGASFEERTLFVVFLPSDYSDQIALWDEKNIEYNFEGEKIDWTSWLLGFAPWLLLIAFWLFLIRRMQGSGNGMNNVFSFGKSKAKIFSGNQKKVKFKDVAGCVEAKEELEEVIAYLKSPKKFEKLGGKIPRGVLLVGPPGTGKTLLARAVAGESNVPFFSISGADFVEMFVGVGASRVRDLFEQANKNAPAIVFIDELDAVGRQRGAGLGGGHDEREQTLNQLLVELDGFDNSSSVIVMGATNRPDVLDSALLRPGRFDRQVVVDVPDLNGRHDILKIHTKKIKIKPKSVNLLDIAKGTPGMVGADLANLVNEAALLASRKRKATVDNSDFQEAQDKVLMGVQRKSMVLSDHEKKVTAYHEAGHAVVALFSPEADPVHKVTIIPRGRALGVTMQLPIDEKHGYSKTYILSRLAVMMGGRAAEDLILNEITTGASNDIERATSIARRMVCEWGMSDKMGPMAFGKKNEEIFLGREIQSHRDYSEETAQMI
;
A
#
# COMPACT_ATOMS: atom_id res chain seq x y z
N LYS A 1 32.14 -0.12 -11.31
CA LYS A 1 31.33 0.59 -12.31
C LYS A 1 31.68 -0.04 -13.64
N GLY A 2 30.84 -0.91 -14.19
CA GLY A 2 30.99 -1.45 -15.54
C GLY A 2 30.72 -0.35 -16.57
N PRO A 3 31.25 -0.50 -17.80
CA PRO A 3 30.97 0.47 -18.86
C PRO A 3 29.46 0.62 -19.03
N SER A 4 29.01 1.87 -19.11
CA SER A 4 27.58 2.17 -19.25
C SER A 4 27.04 1.45 -20.49
N SER A 5 25.85 0.86 -20.40
CA SER A 5 25.19 0.14 -21.48
C SER A 5 25.13 0.97 -22.78
N LEU A 6 25.13 2.29 -22.67
CA LEU A 6 25.18 3.26 -23.76
C LEU A 6 26.46 3.16 -24.60
N LEU A 7 27.62 2.93 -23.99
CA LEU A 7 28.90 2.77 -24.71
C LEU A 7 28.94 1.47 -25.50
N ILE A 8 28.33 0.39 -24.99
CA ILE A 8 28.26 -0.89 -25.69
C ILE A 8 27.34 -0.75 -26.90
N TRP A 9 26.19 -0.11 -26.78
CA TRP A 9 25.28 0.15 -27.90
C TRP A 9 25.91 1.07 -28.95
N ALA A 10 26.60 2.12 -28.54
CA ALA A 10 27.33 3.00 -29.45
C ALA A 10 28.41 2.25 -30.24
N SER A 11 29.14 1.33 -29.59
CA SER A 11 30.16 0.51 -30.26
C SER A 11 29.55 -0.46 -31.28
N ILE A 12 28.39 -1.06 -30.99
CA ILE A 12 27.68 -1.98 -31.89
C ILE A 12 27.15 -1.21 -33.12
N ILE A 13 26.54 -0.05 -32.90
CA ILE A 13 26.04 0.79 -34.01
C ILE A 13 27.20 1.27 -34.88
N LEU A 14 28.31 1.68 -34.27
CA LEU A 14 29.51 2.12 -35.00
C LEU A 14 30.10 0.97 -35.84
N PHE A 15 30.13 -0.23 -35.27
CA PHE A 15 30.61 -1.43 -35.97
C PHE A 15 29.72 -1.81 -37.17
N ILE A 16 28.40 -1.71 -37.02
CA ILE A 16 27.44 -1.98 -38.12
C ILE A 16 27.62 -0.91 -39.23
N ILE A 17 27.74 0.36 -38.90
CA ILE A 17 28.00 1.44 -39.87
C ILE A 17 29.33 1.23 -40.57
N ALA A 18 30.38 0.87 -39.84
CA ALA A 18 31.69 0.58 -40.42
C ALA A 18 31.66 -0.64 -41.36
N SER A 19 30.89 -1.71 -41.02
CA SER A 19 30.74 -2.89 -41.88
C SER A 19 30.09 -2.55 -43.19
N PHE A 20 29.11 -1.65 -43.23
CA PHE A 20 28.51 -1.19 -44.50
C PHE A 20 29.44 -0.26 -45.30
N ALA A 21 30.35 0.48 -44.65
CA ALA A 21 31.26 1.40 -45.30
C ALA A 21 32.49 0.69 -45.94
N PHE A 22 32.78 -0.55 -45.55
CA PHE A 22 33.92 -1.34 -46.03
C PHE A 22 33.53 -2.48 -46.99
N LEU A 23 32.30 -2.54 -47.47
CA LEU A 23 31.93 -3.45 -48.55
C LEU A 23 32.61 -2.98 -49.86
N PRO A 24 33.44 -3.78 -50.54
CA PRO A 24 34.00 -3.39 -51.82
C PRO A 24 32.90 -3.34 -52.86
N ASP A 25 32.76 -2.19 -53.50
CA ASP A 25 31.84 -1.99 -54.64
C ASP A 25 32.58 -2.49 -55.88
N GLU A 26 32.43 -3.75 -56.31
CA GLU A 26 33.06 -4.33 -57.49
C GLU A 26 32.62 -3.62 -58.79
N SER A 27 31.49 -2.92 -58.79
CA SER A 27 30.99 -2.15 -59.95
C SER A 27 31.68 -0.80 -60.15
N ALA A 28 32.62 -0.41 -59.30
CA ALA A 28 33.21 0.94 -59.31
C ALA A 28 34.10 1.23 -60.55
N ASN A 29 34.48 0.23 -61.32
CA ASN A 29 35.38 0.40 -62.46
C ASN A 29 34.68 0.38 -63.84
N GLU A 30 33.43 -0.04 -63.93
CA GLU A 30 32.69 -0.15 -65.17
C GLU A 30 31.76 1.08 -65.38
N VAL A 31 31.67 1.54 -66.60
CA VAL A 31 30.79 2.68 -66.93
C VAL A 31 29.57 2.16 -67.66
N GLU A 32 28.39 2.35 -67.09
CA GLU A 32 27.13 1.98 -67.75
C GLU A 32 26.81 2.94 -68.91
N VAL A 33 27.03 2.46 -70.16
CA VAL A 33 26.83 3.26 -71.35
C VAL A 33 25.45 3.05 -71.97
N SER A 34 25.01 4.04 -72.78
CA SER A 34 23.77 3.90 -73.53
C SER A 34 23.90 2.90 -74.66
N TYR A 35 22.79 2.25 -75.04
CA TYR A 35 22.78 1.32 -76.19
C TYR A 35 23.22 1.95 -77.51
N ASN A 36 23.03 3.29 -77.68
CA ASN A 36 23.52 4.01 -78.84
C ASN A 36 25.05 4.15 -78.80
N THR A 37 25.63 4.49 -77.66
CA THR A 37 27.09 4.54 -77.47
C THR A 37 27.73 3.19 -77.70
N TYR A 38 27.10 2.10 -77.25
CA TYR A 38 27.56 0.74 -77.54
C TYR A 38 27.59 0.45 -79.05
N LYS A 39 26.55 0.84 -79.83
CA LYS A 39 26.51 0.69 -81.28
C LYS A 39 27.65 1.45 -81.97
N GLU A 40 27.96 2.64 -81.49
CA GLU A 40 29.09 3.44 -82.01
C GLU A 40 30.43 2.71 -81.74
N LEU A 41 30.65 2.22 -80.53
CA LEU A 41 31.85 1.46 -80.15
C LEU A 41 31.99 0.18 -80.97
N LEU A 42 30.86 -0.51 -81.21
CA LEU A 42 30.81 -1.69 -82.06
C LEU A 42 31.13 -1.39 -83.54
N ALA A 43 30.56 -0.31 -84.09
CA ALA A 43 30.79 0.16 -85.46
C ALA A 43 32.25 0.53 -85.72
N GLU A 44 32.90 1.16 -84.71
CA GLU A 44 34.28 1.61 -84.76
C GLU A 44 35.32 0.48 -84.44
N ASN A 45 34.88 -0.76 -84.24
CA ASN A 45 35.72 -1.91 -83.87
C ASN A 45 36.63 -1.69 -82.65
N LYS A 46 36.08 -1.01 -81.62
CA LYS A 46 36.83 -0.62 -80.44
C LYS A 46 36.72 -1.64 -79.29
N ILE A 47 35.82 -2.60 -79.38
CA ILE A 47 35.58 -3.62 -78.36
C ILE A 47 36.52 -4.79 -78.61
N LYS A 48 37.28 -5.15 -77.55
CA LYS A 48 38.27 -6.22 -77.57
C LYS A 48 37.66 -7.56 -77.19
N GLU A 49 37.05 -7.59 -76.02
CA GLU A 49 36.41 -8.80 -75.48
C GLU A 49 35.15 -8.39 -74.69
N ALA A 50 34.26 -9.37 -74.47
CA ALA A 50 33.04 -9.18 -73.77
C ALA A 50 32.60 -10.38 -72.97
N SER A 51 31.93 -10.18 -71.85
CA SER A 51 31.18 -11.20 -71.14
C SER A 51 29.69 -10.80 -71.08
N ILE A 52 28.83 -11.78 -71.24
CA ILE A 52 27.37 -11.63 -71.20
C ILE A 52 26.85 -12.42 -70.00
N GLU A 53 26.20 -11.73 -69.10
CA GLU A 53 25.54 -12.32 -67.95
C GLU A 53 24.07 -12.66 -68.23
N ASN A 54 23.46 -13.52 -67.41
CA ASN A 54 22.08 -14.00 -67.59
C ASN A 54 20.99 -12.89 -67.55
N ASP A 55 21.31 -11.73 -67.08
CA ASP A 55 20.43 -10.57 -67.04
C ASP A 55 20.47 -9.71 -68.30
N ASN A 56 21.07 -10.23 -69.39
CA ASN A 56 21.33 -9.52 -70.65
C ASN A 56 22.28 -8.32 -70.52
N SER A 57 23.07 -8.23 -69.48
CA SER A 57 24.15 -7.27 -69.38
C SER A 57 25.35 -7.71 -70.17
N PHE A 58 25.83 -6.81 -71.02
CA PHE A 58 27.03 -6.99 -71.83
C PHE A 58 28.13 -6.15 -71.23
N HIS A 59 29.12 -6.82 -70.69
CA HIS A 59 30.32 -6.23 -70.09
C HIS A 59 31.43 -6.27 -71.12
N GLY A 60 31.81 -5.10 -71.68
CA GLY A 60 32.79 -5.01 -72.74
C GLY A 60 34.09 -4.37 -72.29
N GLU A 61 35.22 -4.87 -72.80
CA GLU A 61 36.56 -4.27 -72.63
C GLU A 61 36.98 -3.63 -73.98
N LEU A 62 37.49 -2.40 -73.90
CA LEU A 62 37.97 -1.64 -75.06
C LEU A 62 39.47 -1.87 -75.29
N PHE A 63 39.93 -1.84 -76.53
CA PHE A 63 41.36 -1.98 -76.87
C PHE A 63 42.23 -0.86 -76.25
N ASN A 64 41.67 0.37 -76.19
CA ASN A 64 42.35 1.51 -75.62
C ASN A 64 41.44 2.31 -74.70
N PRO A 65 41.98 2.88 -73.58
CA PRO A 65 41.20 3.76 -72.72
C PRO A 65 40.68 4.97 -73.46
N GLN A 66 39.40 5.31 -73.28
CA GLN A 66 38.78 6.50 -73.85
C GLN A 66 37.74 7.12 -72.90
N THR A 67 37.30 8.33 -73.20
CA THR A 67 36.26 8.99 -72.45
C THR A 67 34.91 8.36 -72.79
N LEU A 68 34.28 7.73 -71.79
CA LEU A 68 32.95 7.14 -71.96
C LEU A 68 31.90 8.06 -71.30
N ILE A 69 30.77 8.19 -71.98
CA ILE A 69 29.61 8.95 -71.46
C ILE A 69 28.61 7.92 -70.95
N ASN A 70 28.25 8.02 -69.68
CA ASN A 70 27.26 7.14 -69.12
C ASN A 70 25.83 7.44 -69.62
N LYS A 71 24.88 6.59 -69.38
CA LYS A 71 23.47 6.76 -69.79
C LYS A 71 22.80 8.04 -69.24
N HIS A 72 23.39 8.68 -68.20
CA HIS A 72 22.89 9.92 -67.58
C HIS A 72 23.66 11.17 -68.04
N GLY A 73 24.59 11.03 -69.01
CA GLY A 73 25.30 12.15 -69.59
C GLY A 73 26.58 12.57 -68.87
N ALA A 74 27.03 11.83 -67.83
CA ALA A 74 28.30 12.09 -67.14
C ALA A 74 29.46 11.46 -67.95
N SER A 75 30.57 12.18 -68.15
CA SER A 75 31.76 11.72 -68.82
C SER A 75 32.78 11.14 -67.86
N PHE A 76 33.34 9.96 -68.19
CA PHE A 76 34.40 9.28 -67.44
C PHE A 76 35.63 9.17 -68.32
N GLU A 77 36.71 9.82 -67.92
CA GLU A 77 37.97 9.84 -68.68
C GLU A 77 38.78 8.54 -68.45
N GLU A 78 39.48 8.08 -69.49
CA GLU A 78 40.42 6.93 -69.45
C GLU A 78 39.80 5.63 -68.91
N ARG A 79 38.61 5.26 -69.38
CA ARG A 79 37.98 3.99 -68.98
C ARG A 79 38.07 2.97 -70.11
N THR A 80 38.35 1.69 -69.73
CA THR A 80 38.43 0.54 -70.64
C THR A 80 37.21 -0.39 -70.46
N LEU A 81 36.56 -0.39 -69.30
CA LEU A 81 35.47 -1.29 -69.04
C LEU A 81 34.12 -0.54 -69.08
N PHE A 82 33.18 -1.15 -69.74
CA PHE A 82 31.82 -0.61 -69.82
C PHE A 82 30.77 -1.71 -69.71
N VAL A 83 29.56 -1.35 -69.29
CA VAL A 83 28.42 -2.25 -69.26
C VAL A 83 27.24 -1.63 -70.00
N VAL A 84 26.54 -2.45 -70.78
CA VAL A 84 25.32 -2.08 -71.50
C VAL A 84 24.28 -3.21 -71.38
N PHE A 85 23.02 -2.86 -71.20
CA PHE A 85 21.93 -3.82 -71.22
C PHE A 85 21.45 -4.05 -72.66
N LEU A 86 21.53 -5.29 -73.11
CA LEU A 86 21.08 -5.72 -74.43
C LEU A 86 19.56 -5.94 -74.41
N PRO A 87 18.88 -5.84 -75.60
CA PRO A 87 17.49 -6.28 -75.70
C PRO A 87 17.36 -7.78 -75.39
N SER A 88 16.17 -8.19 -74.97
CA SER A 88 15.90 -9.61 -74.59
C SER A 88 16.16 -10.62 -75.73
N ASP A 89 16.13 -10.17 -77.00
CA ASP A 89 16.57 -10.93 -78.14
C ASP A 89 17.76 -10.22 -78.81
N TYR A 90 18.93 -10.75 -78.62
CA TYR A 90 20.18 -10.24 -79.14
C TYR A 90 20.84 -11.18 -80.12
N SER A 91 20.08 -12.18 -80.71
CA SER A 91 20.55 -13.12 -81.68
C SER A 91 21.24 -12.48 -82.88
N ASP A 92 20.68 -11.35 -83.35
CA ASP A 92 21.27 -10.56 -84.46
C ASP A 92 22.60 -9.89 -84.08
N GLN A 93 22.82 -9.66 -82.79
CA GLN A 93 24.05 -9.04 -82.30
C GLN A 93 25.21 -10.05 -82.30
N ILE A 94 24.94 -11.28 -82.02
CA ILE A 94 25.92 -12.37 -82.02
C ILE A 94 26.58 -12.46 -83.42
N ALA A 95 25.78 -12.38 -84.50
CA ALA A 95 26.32 -12.41 -85.85
C ALA A 95 27.22 -11.18 -86.14
N LEU A 96 26.94 -10.03 -85.57
CA LEU A 96 27.77 -8.84 -85.66
C LEU A 96 29.06 -8.96 -84.85
N TRP A 97 29.06 -9.64 -83.70
CA TRP A 97 30.26 -9.86 -82.91
C TRP A 97 31.21 -10.82 -83.59
N ASP A 98 30.69 -11.92 -84.22
CA ASP A 98 31.46 -12.85 -85.04
C ASP A 98 32.09 -12.14 -86.23
N GLU A 99 31.33 -11.26 -86.95
CA GLU A 99 31.85 -10.49 -88.08
C GLU A 99 32.96 -9.51 -87.66
N LYS A 100 32.89 -9.01 -86.46
CA LYS A 100 33.83 -8.02 -85.86
C LYS A 100 35.00 -8.68 -85.13
N ASN A 101 35.04 -10.02 -85.03
CA ASN A 101 36.01 -10.80 -84.28
C ASN A 101 36.15 -10.39 -82.83
N ILE A 102 35.04 -10.15 -82.17
CA ILE A 102 35.00 -9.86 -80.70
C ILE A 102 34.98 -11.18 -79.98
N GLU A 103 35.93 -11.40 -79.06
CA GLU A 103 35.91 -12.57 -78.17
C GLU A 103 34.85 -12.41 -77.11
N TYR A 104 33.82 -13.24 -77.11
CA TYR A 104 32.74 -13.12 -76.10
C TYR A 104 32.54 -14.46 -75.37
N ASN A 105 32.15 -14.38 -74.09
CA ASN A 105 31.87 -15.51 -73.22
C ASN A 105 30.50 -15.32 -72.56
N PHE A 106 29.75 -16.40 -72.34
CA PHE A 106 28.52 -16.38 -71.51
C PHE A 106 28.89 -16.86 -70.16
N GLU A 107 28.74 -15.98 -69.15
CA GLU A 107 28.95 -16.32 -67.74
C GLU A 107 27.62 -16.63 -67.05
N GLY A 108 27.53 -17.83 -66.41
CA GLY A 108 26.41 -18.17 -65.53
C GLY A 108 26.59 -17.52 -64.16
N GLU A 109 25.48 -17.33 -63.45
CA GLU A 109 25.53 -16.82 -62.07
C GLU A 109 26.57 -17.55 -61.23
N LYS A 110 27.61 -16.85 -60.85
CA LYS A 110 28.50 -17.30 -59.76
C LYS A 110 27.82 -17.04 -58.46
N ILE A 111 27.28 -18.10 -57.78
CA ILE A 111 26.77 -17.98 -56.41
C ILE A 111 27.94 -17.59 -55.52
N ASP A 112 28.03 -16.31 -55.16
CA ASP A 112 29.02 -15.82 -54.24
C ASP A 112 28.57 -16.15 -52.80
N TRP A 113 29.03 -17.32 -52.34
CA TRP A 113 28.81 -17.80 -50.98
C TRP A 113 29.30 -16.83 -49.91
N THR A 114 30.27 -15.97 -50.25
CA THR A 114 30.85 -15.00 -49.31
C THR A 114 29.89 -13.84 -49.05
N SER A 115 29.24 -13.33 -50.11
CA SER A 115 28.19 -12.28 -50.00
C SER A 115 26.98 -12.79 -49.23
N TRP A 116 26.60 -14.07 -49.46
CA TRP A 116 25.51 -14.72 -48.76
C TRP A 116 25.83 -14.87 -47.24
N LEU A 117 27.03 -15.28 -46.90
CA LEU A 117 27.50 -15.46 -45.52
C LEU A 117 27.64 -14.12 -44.80
N LEU A 118 28.11 -13.07 -45.47
CA LEU A 118 28.18 -11.70 -44.97
C LEU A 118 26.77 -11.11 -44.72
N GLY A 119 25.80 -11.41 -45.60
CA GLY A 119 24.39 -10.99 -45.41
C GLY A 119 23.74 -11.61 -44.19
N PHE A 120 24.14 -12.82 -43.77
CA PHE A 120 23.65 -13.47 -42.55
C PHE A 120 24.43 -13.12 -41.30
N ALA A 121 25.65 -12.56 -41.41
CA ALA A 121 26.50 -12.21 -40.27
C ALA A 121 25.80 -11.30 -39.24
N PRO A 122 25.05 -10.25 -39.61
CA PRO A 122 24.30 -9.42 -38.66
C PRO A 122 23.25 -10.21 -37.88
N TRP A 123 22.57 -11.15 -38.53
CA TRP A 123 21.56 -11.99 -37.88
C TRP A 123 22.18 -12.98 -36.90
N LEU A 124 23.32 -13.58 -37.24
CA LEU A 124 24.07 -14.48 -36.36
C LEU A 124 24.60 -13.71 -35.12
N LEU A 125 25.08 -12.48 -35.32
CA LEU A 125 25.48 -11.62 -34.20
C LEU A 125 24.29 -11.24 -33.30
N LEU A 126 23.13 -10.99 -33.88
CA LEU A 126 21.90 -10.70 -33.15
C LEU A 126 21.44 -11.91 -32.31
N ILE A 127 21.50 -13.11 -32.90
CA ILE A 127 21.19 -14.38 -32.21
C ILE A 127 22.22 -14.64 -31.09
N ALA A 128 23.51 -14.48 -31.38
CA ALA A 128 24.56 -14.66 -30.39
C ALA A 128 24.44 -13.66 -29.24
N PHE A 129 24.10 -12.40 -29.54
CA PHE A 129 23.82 -11.36 -28.54
C PHE A 129 22.59 -11.72 -27.69
N TRP A 130 21.51 -12.22 -28.30
CA TRP A 130 20.32 -12.69 -27.61
C TRP A 130 20.61 -13.88 -26.69
N LEU A 131 21.38 -14.85 -27.16
CA LEU A 131 21.83 -16.00 -26.37
C LEU A 131 22.78 -15.56 -25.22
N PHE A 132 23.65 -14.57 -25.47
CA PHE A 132 24.49 -13.98 -24.44
C PHE A 132 23.66 -13.26 -23.37
N LEU A 133 22.62 -12.48 -23.76
CA LEU A 133 21.68 -11.85 -22.84
C LEU A 133 20.92 -12.89 -22.02
N ILE A 134 20.42 -13.95 -22.64
CA ILE A 134 19.73 -15.05 -21.95
C ILE A 134 20.66 -15.73 -20.95
N ARG A 135 21.92 -16.04 -21.35
CA ARG A 135 22.92 -16.63 -20.45
C ARG A 135 23.31 -15.68 -19.32
N ARG A 136 23.45 -14.40 -19.58
CA ARG A 136 23.75 -13.39 -18.55
C ARG A 136 22.57 -13.21 -17.58
N MET A 137 21.35 -13.30 -18.06
CA MET A 137 20.14 -13.31 -17.22
C MET A 137 20.00 -14.59 -16.39
N GLN A 138 20.42 -15.75 -16.92
CA GLN A 138 20.44 -17.02 -16.19
C GLN A 138 21.61 -17.14 -15.20
N GLY A 139 22.74 -16.48 -15.46
CA GLY A 139 23.95 -16.55 -14.62
C GLY A 139 23.89 -15.66 -13.37
N SER A 140 22.96 -14.71 -13.29
CA SER A 140 22.67 -13.94 -12.07
C SER A 140 21.44 -14.53 -11.42
N GLY A 141 21.60 -15.57 -10.60
CA GLY A 141 20.54 -16.39 -9.99
C GLY A 141 19.50 -15.66 -9.12
N ASN A 142 19.34 -14.34 -9.26
CA ASN A 142 18.34 -13.53 -8.55
C ASN A 142 17.46 -12.65 -9.46
N GLY A 143 17.69 -12.58 -10.78
CA GLY A 143 17.00 -11.60 -11.62
C GLY A 143 15.67 -12.09 -12.21
N MET A 144 15.58 -13.35 -12.61
CA MET A 144 14.38 -13.87 -13.28
C MET A 144 13.29 -14.35 -12.31
N ASN A 145 13.65 -14.70 -11.08
CA ASN A 145 12.67 -14.99 -10.02
C ASN A 145 11.89 -13.75 -9.57
N ASN A 146 12.38 -12.53 -9.81
CA ASN A 146 11.67 -11.30 -9.42
C ASN A 146 10.53 -10.91 -10.38
N VAL A 147 10.58 -11.30 -11.65
CA VAL A 147 9.51 -10.98 -12.61
C VAL A 147 8.28 -11.88 -12.38
N PHE A 148 8.46 -13.11 -11.87
CA PHE A 148 7.37 -14.01 -11.49
C PHE A 148 7.01 -13.94 -10.00
N SER A 149 7.64 -13.06 -9.22
CA SER A 149 7.38 -12.95 -7.78
C SER A 149 6.26 -11.95 -7.42
N PHE A 150 5.62 -11.29 -8.37
CA PHE A 150 4.51 -10.36 -8.12
C PHE A 150 3.30 -11.01 -7.43
N GLY A 151 3.10 -12.30 -7.60
CA GLY A 151 2.02 -13.05 -6.96
C GLY A 151 2.39 -13.71 -5.63
N LYS A 152 3.67 -13.63 -5.17
CA LYS A 152 4.05 -14.24 -3.90
C LYS A 152 3.61 -13.39 -2.73
N SER A 153 3.07 -14.03 -1.71
CA SER A 153 2.67 -13.40 -0.47
C SER A 153 3.86 -12.71 0.21
N LYS A 154 3.67 -11.44 0.60
CA LYS A 154 4.60 -10.68 1.46
C LYS A 154 4.42 -11.04 2.95
N ALA A 155 3.76 -12.15 3.26
CA ALA A 155 3.47 -12.56 4.63
C ALA A 155 4.76 -12.66 5.45
N LYS A 156 4.77 -12.02 6.60
CA LYS A 156 5.87 -12.13 7.56
C LYS A 156 5.71 -13.44 8.32
N ILE A 157 6.59 -14.39 8.06
CA ILE A 157 6.64 -15.63 8.81
C ILE A 157 7.41 -15.39 10.11
N PHE A 158 6.72 -15.46 11.22
CA PHE A 158 7.35 -15.43 12.54
C PHE A 158 7.63 -16.86 12.99
N SER A 159 8.74 -17.44 12.50
CA SER A 159 9.21 -18.77 12.90
C SER A 159 10.57 -18.70 13.61
N GLY A 160 10.68 -19.43 14.70
CA GLY A 160 11.92 -19.92 15.31
C GLY A 160 12.76 -18.96 16.15
N ASN A 161 13.22 -17.81 15.68
CA ASN A 161 14.29 -17.03 16.36
C ASN A 161 13.85 -15.70 17.01
N GLN A 162 12.59 -15.30 16.89
CA GLN A 162 12.10 -14.10 17.57
C GLN A 162 11.52 -14.44 18.95
N LYS A 163 11.72 -13.53 19.92
CA LYS A 163 11.16 -13.68 21.28
C LYS A 163 9.64 -13.87 21.19
N LYS A 164 9.18 -15.09 21.51
CA LYS A 164 7.75 -15.45 21.45
C LYS A 164 6.99 -14.60 22.45
N VAL A 165 5.99 -13.87 21.98
CA VAL A 165 5.03 -13.15 22.82
C VAL A 165 4.09 -14.19 23.43
N LYS A 166 3.83 -14.09 24.72
CA LYS A 166 2.93 -14.98 25.46
C LYS A 166 1.81 -14.19 26.13
N PHE A 167 0.78 -14.85 26.63
CA PHE A 167 -0.33 -14.22 27.35
C PHE A 167 0.10 -13.38 28.56
N LYS A 168 1.22 -13.75 29.21
CA LYS A 168 1.82 -12.95 30.28
C LYS A 168 2.37 -11.58 29.82
N ASP A 169 2.61 -11.42 28.53
CA ASP A 169 3.11 -10.18 27.94
C ASP A 169 1.95 -9.28 27.43
N VAL A 170 0.70 -9.76 27.53
CA VAL A 170 -0.54 -9.06 27.17
C VAL A 170 -1.33 -8.80 28.45
N ALA A 171 -1.84 -7.60 28.64
CA ALA A 171 -2.68 -7.23 29.78
C ALA A 171 -3.95 -6.51 29.33
N GLY A 172 -4.95 -6.42 30.19
CA GLY A 172 -6.16 -5.65 29.98
C GLY A 172 -7.18 -6.23 29.01
N CYS A 173 -7.18 -7.54 28.80
CA CYS A 173 -8.15 -8.24 27.94
C CYS A 173 -8.38 -9.66 28.49
N VAL A 174 -8.91 -9.75 29.72
CA VAL A 174 -9.06 -11.04 30.43
C VAL A 174 -10.05 -11.92 29.69
N GLU A 175 -11.23 -11.42 29.38
CA GLU A 175 -12.31 -12.13 28.71
C GLU A 175 -11.87 -12.60 27.31
N ALA A 176 -11.22 -11.75 26.54
CA ALA A 176 -10.69 -12.14 25.23
C ALA A 176 -9.64 -13.24 25.30
N LYS A 177 -8.83 -13.28 26.38
CA LYS A 177 -7.88 -14.38 26.59
C LYS A 177 -8.58 -15.67 26.94
N GLU A 178 -9.58 -15.65 27.82
CA GLU A 178 -10.36 -16.82 28.21
C GLU A 178 -11.04 -17.45 26.98
N GLU A 179 -11.66 -16.63 26.12
CA GLU A 179 -12.24 -17.12 24.86
C GLU A 179 -11.21 -17.76 23.91
N LEU A 180 -9.99 -17.22 23.90
CA LEU A 180 -8.90 -17.74 23.05
C LEU A 180 -8.15 -18.94 23.65
N GLU A 181 -8.33 -19.26 24.93
CA GLU A 181 -7.74 -20.46 25.55
C GLU A 181 -8.25 -21.74 24.90
N GLU A 182 -9.51 -21.79 24.46
CA GLU A 182 -10.06 -22.93 23.71
C GLU A 182 -9.32 -23.13 22.39
N VAL A 183 -9.03 -22.03 21.68
CA VAL A 183 -8.28 -22.04 20.42
C VAL A 183 -6.86 -22.56 20.62
N ILE A 184 -6.20 -22.12 21.72
CA ILE A 184 -4.88 -22.59 22.10
C ILE A 184 -4.90 -24.08 22.46
N ALA A 185 -5.89 -24.52 23.22
CA ALA A 185 -6.04 -25.93 23.62
C ALA A 185 -6.20 -26.83 22.39
N TYR A 186 -6.95 -26.40 21.41
CA TYR A 186 -7.09 -27.11 20.13
C TYR A 186 -5.76 -27.19 19.37
N LEU A 187 -5.11 -26.05 19.11
CA LEU A 187 -3.84 -26.02 18.38
C LEU A 187 -2.77 -26.90 19.03
N LYS A 188 -2.82 -27.05 20.37
CA LYS A 188 -1.92 -27.96 21.11
C LYS A 188 -2.29 -29.43 20.97
N SER A 189 -3.58 -29.75 20.85
CA SER A 189 -4.07 -31.14 20.87
C SER A 189 -5.33 -31.32 20.00
N PRO A 190 -5.23 -31.20 18.65
CA PRO A 190 -6.39 -31.28 17.75
C PRO A 190 -7.18 -32.59 17.91
N LYS A 191 -6.48 -33.72 17.99
CA LYS A 191 -7.06 -35.08 18.08
C LYS A 191 -8.00 -35.29 19.27
N LYS A 192 -7.83 -34.53 20.37
CA LYS A 192 -8.68 -34.62 21.54
C LYS A 192 -10.10 -34.10 21.26
N PHE A 193 -10.21 -33.03 20.51
CA PHE A 193 -11.50 -32.42 20.19
C PHE A 193 -12.24 -33.20 19.09
N GLU A 194 -11.52 -33.70 18.08
CA GLU A 194 -12.08 -34.54 17.02
C GLU A 194 -12.76 -35.80 17.56
N LYS A 195 -12.17 -36.45 18.60
CA LYS A 195 -12.75 -37.63 19.21
C LYS A 195 -14.09 -37.39 19.90
N LEU A 196 -14.37 -36.15 20.34
CA LEU A 196 -15.61 -35.76 21.00
C LEU A 196 -16.67 -35.24 20.00
N GLY A 197 -16.34 -35.16 18.70
CA GLY A 197 -17.22 -34.64 17.66
C GLY A 197 -17.41 -33.13 17.69
N GLY A 198 -16.63 -32.42 18.51
CA GLY A 198 -16.65 -30.97 18.58
C GLY A 198 -16.10 -30.34 17.30
N LYS A 199 -16.87 -29.43 16.71
CA LYS A 199 -16.43 -28.59 15.60
C LYS A 199 -15.79 -27.34 16.18
N ILE A 200 -14.55 -27.04 15.78
CA ILE A 200 -13.82 -25.88 16.23
C ILE A 200 -14.00 -24.75 15.25
N PRO A 201 -14.05 -23.50 15.73
CA PRO A 201 -14.14 -22.35 14.86
C PRO A 201 -12.92 -22.33 13.92
N ARG A 202 -13.19 -22.23 12.60
CA ARG A 202 -12.16 -22.12 11.56
C ARG A 202 -11.53 -20.75 11.56
N GLY A 203 -12.33 -19.73 11.89
CA GLY A 203 -11.91 -18.36 11.93
C GLY A 203 -12.34 -17.62 13.19
N VAL A 204 -11.43 -16.82 13.72
CA VAL A 204 -11.66 -15.94 14.86
C VAL A 204 -11.49 -14.51 14.43
N LEU A 205 -12.49 -13.69 14.63
CA LEU A 205 -12.44 -12.26 14.32
C LEU A 205 -12.22 -11.47 15.62
N LEU A 206 -11.09 -10.78 15.72
CA LEU A 206 -10.79 -9.85 16.81
C LEU A 206 -11.37 -8.49 16.47
N VAL A 207 -12.32 -8.03 17.26
CA VAL A 207 -13.05 -6.78 17.05
C VAL A 207 -12.75 -5.81 18.20
N GLY A 208 -12.58 -4.53 17.90
CA GLY A 208 -12.44 -3.51 18.95
C GLY A 208 -11.74 -2.26 18.47
N PRO A 209 -11.66 -1.22 19.30
CA PRO A 209 -11.02 0.05 18.96
C PRO A 209 -9.55 -0.10 18.55
N PRO A 210 -9.00 0.85 17.76
CA PRO A 210 -7.59 0.84 17.42
C PRO A 210 -6.72 0.97 18.68
N GLY A 211 -5.56 0.30 18.71
CA GLY A 211 -4.62 0.39 19.84
C GLY A 211 -4.93 -0.50 21.04
N THR A 212 -6.01 -1.30 21.04
CA THR A 212 -6.37 -2.21 22.15
C THR A 212 -5.49 -3.46 22.23
N GLY A 213 -4.66 -3.74 21.20
CA GLY A 213 -3.70 -4.82 21.21
C GLY A 213 -4.12 -6.09 20.45
N LYS A 214 -5.08 -6.02 19.54
CA LYS A 214 -5.58 -7.17 18.73
C LYS A 214 -4.46 -7.96 18.06
N THR A 215 -3.56 -7.29 17.35
CA THR A 215 -2.39 -7.91 16.71
C THR A 215 -1.44 -8.55 17.74
N LEU A 216 -1.26 -7.92 18.91
CA LEU A 216 -0.42 -8.46 19.98
C LEU A 216 -1.05 -9.72 20.58
N LEU A 217 -2.36 -9.73 20.76
CA LEU A 217 -3.13 -10.86 21.28
C LEU A 217 -3.06 -12.06 20.32
N ALA A 218 -3.24 -11.85 19.01
CA ALA A 218 -3.10 -12.91 18.00
C ALA A 218 -1.69 -13.53 18.02
N ARG A 219 -0.65 -12.69 18.14
CA ARG A 219 0.74 -13.17 18.30
C ARG A 219 0.97 -13.95 19.60
N ALA A 220 0.27 -13.57 20.66
CA ALA A 220 0.35 -14.27 21.93
C ALA A 220 -0.32 -15.65 21.86
N VAL A 221 -1.43 -15.79 21.15
CA VAL A 221 -2.07 -17.09 20.87
C VAL A 221 -1.10 -18.03 20.15
N ALA A 222 -0.43 -17.56 19.11
CA ALA A 222 0.58 -18.33 18.40
C ALA A 222 1.77 -18.72 19.30
N GLY A 223 2.22 -17.77 20.14
CA GLY A 223 3.32 -18.00 21.09
C GLY A 223 2.99 -18.98 22.21
N GLU A 224 1.74 -18.99 22.69
CA GLU A 224 1.26 -19.96 23.68
C GLU A 224 1.02 -21.35 23.09
N SER A 225 0.49 -21.43 21.87
CA SER A 225 0.29 -22.69 21.16
C SER A 225 1.56 -23.25 20.54
N ASN A 226 2.62 -22.45 20.46
CA ASN A 226 3.90 -22.78 19.86
C ASN A 226 3.80 -23.20 18.38
N VAL A 227 2.92 -22.56 17.61
CA VAL A 227 2.72 -22.80 16.19
C VAL A 227 3.28 -21.66 15.34
N PRO A 228 3.57 -21.87 14.03
CA PRO A 228 3.94 -20.84 13.09
C PRO A 228 2.84 -19.78 12.97
N PHE A 229 3.27 -18.50 12.83
CA PHE A 229 2.39 -17.35 12.70
C PHE A 229 2.67 -16.62 11.39
N PHE A 230 1.70 -16.65 10.50
CA PHE A 230 1.74 -15.97 9.21
C PHE A 230 0.92 -14.69 9.31
N SER A 231 1.56 -13.52 9.21
CA SER A 231 0.89 -12.24 9.36
C SER A 231 0.97 -11.42 8.09
N ILE A 232 -0.20 -10.88 7.68
CA ILE A 232 -0.33 -9.98 6.55
C ILE A 232 -1.34 -8.88 6.92
N SER A 233 -1.21 -7.70 6.31
CA SER A 233 -2.24 -6.65 6.38
C SER A 233 -3.26 -6.85 5.27
N GLY A 234 -4.54 -6.59 5.53
CA GLY A 234 -5.59 -6.54 4.50
C GLY A 234 -5.24 -5.57 3.37
N ALA A 235 -4.56 -4.47 3.69
CA ALA A 235 -4.09 -3.51 2.69
C ALA A 235 -3.05 -4.11 1.71
N ASP A 236 -2.25 -5.11 2.14
CA ASP A 236 -1.26 -5.77 1.28
C ASP A 236 -1.90 -6.62 0.17
N PHE A 237 -3.18 -6.91 0.26
CA PHE A 237 -3.94 -7.62 -0.77
C PHE A 237 -4.51 -6.69 -1.84
N VAL A 238 -4.63 -5.38 -1.54
CA VAL A 238 -5.18 -4.40 -2.47
C VAL A 238 -4.03 -3.86 -3.32
N GLU A 239 -3.99 -4.27 -4.58
CA GLU A 239 -2.99 -3.83 -5.58
C GLU A 239 -3.71 -3.23 -6.80
N MET A 240 -2.95 -2.52 -7.66
CA MET A 240 -3.52 -1.94 -8.88
C MET A 240 -3.72 -2.97 -10.02
N PHE A 241 -3.11 -4.15 -9.90
CA PHE A 241 -3.17 -5.18 -10.94
C PHE A 241 -4.17 -6.27 -10.57
N VAL A 242 -5.13 -6.51 -11.45
CA VAL A 242 -6.18 -7.53 -11.27
C VAL A 242 -5.58 -8.93 -11.07
N GLY A 243 -6.07 -9.62 -10.04
CA GLY A 243 -5.67 -11.00 -9.73
C GLY A 243 -4.44 -11.18 -8.86
N VAL A 244 -3.65 -10.12 -8.60
CA VAL A 244 -2.45 -10.22 -7.75
C VAL A 244 -2.86 -10.45 -6.29
N GLY A 245 -3.87 -9.76 -5.80
CA GLY A 245 -4.40 -9.94 -4.44
C GLY A 245 -4.91 -11.38 -4.22
N ALA A 246 -5.71 -11.90 -5.14
CA ALA A 246 -6.21 -13.27 -5.08
C ALA A 246 -5.07 -14.32 -5.10
N SER A 247 -4.02 -14.09 -5.89
CA SER A 247 -2.84 -14.96 -5.93
C SER A 247 -2.08 -14.96 -4.59
N ARG A 248 -1.94 -13.79 -3.95
CA ARG A 248 -1.31 -13.68 -2.62
C ARG A 248 -2.11 -14.37 -1.53
N VAL A 249 -3.44 -14.29 -1.58
CA VAL A 249 -4.32 -15.03 -0.67
C VAL A 249 -4.03 -16.52 -0.80
N ARG A 250 -4.09 -17.07 -2.01
CA ARG A 250 -3.83 -18.49 -2.27
C ARG A 250 -2.45 -18.94 -1.79
N ASP A 251 -1.39 -18.19 -2.11
CA ASP A 251 -0.01 -18.49 -1.68
C ASP A 251 0.13 -18.49 -0.15
N LEU A 252 -0.50 -17.52 0.54
CA LEU A 252 -0.51 -17.43 2.00
C LEU A 252 -1.12 -18.69 2.63
N PHE A 253 -2.30 -19.09 2.15
CA PHE A 253 -3.02 -20.26 2.67
C PHE A 253 -2.31 -21.57 2.35
N GLU A 254 -1.70 -21.69 1.15
CA GLU A 254 -0.87 -22.83 0.79
C GLU A 254 0.37 -22.96 1.70
N GLN A 255 1.05 -21.83 2.01
CA GLN A 255 2.16 -21.81 2.94
C GLN A 255 1.75 -22.21 4.36
N ALA A 256 0.60 -21.73 4.83
CA ALA A 256 0.07 -22.09 6.14
C ALA A 256 -0.28 -23.58 6.23
N ASN A 257 -0.92 -24.14 5.19
CA ASN A 257 -1.24 -25.56 5.13
C ASN A 257 0.00 -26.46 5.12
N LYS A 258 1.06 -26.07 4.40
CA LYS A 258 2.35 -26.79 4.41
C LYS A 258 3.02 -26.81 5.79
N ASN A 259 2.69 -25.85 6.64
CA ASN A 259 3.27 -25.69 7.98
C ASN A 259 2.25 -25.95 9.11
N ALA A 260 1.17 -26.66 8.84
CA ALA A 260 0.15 -26.97 9.84
C ALA A 260 0.71 -27.86 10.99
N PRO A 261 0.31 -27.63 12.25
CA PRO A 261 -0.65 -26.63 12.71
C PRO A 261 -0.08 -25.21 12.68
N ALA A 262 -0.87 -24.22 12.19
CA ALA A 262 -0.43 -22.84 12.00
C ALA A 262 -1.56 -21.83 12.24
N ILE A 263 -1.20 -20.57 12.46
CA ILE A 263 -2.14 -19.45 12.51
C ILE A 263 -1.87 -18.52 11.32
N VAL A 264 -2.91 -18.21 10.56
CA VAL A 264 -2.95 -17.14 9.55
C VAL A 264 -3.61 -15.92 10.19
N PHE A 265 -2.91 -14.81 10.25
CA PHE A 265 -3.44 -13.57 10.81
C PHE A 265 -3.54 -12.49 9.73
N ILE A 266 -4.75 -11.96 9.58
CA ILE A 266 -5.07 -10.87 8.64
C ILE A 266 -5.43 -9.64 9.47
N ASP A 267 -4.52 -8.66 9.52
CA ASP A 267 -4.78 -7.39 10.18
C ASP A 267 -5.56 -6.44 9.24
N GLU A 268 -6.31 -5.50 9.81
CA GLU A 268 -7.09 -4.54 9.02
C GLU A 268 -7.99 -5.22 7.97
N LEU A 269 -8.71 -6.25 8.39
CA LEU A 269 -9.53 -7.07 7.49
C LEU A 269 -10.57 -6.23 6.71
N ASP A 270 -11.01 -5.11 7.26
CA ASP A 270 -11.91 -4.14 6.64
C ASP A 270 -11.34 -3.48 5.37
N ALA A 271 -10.02 -3.53 5.14
CA ALA A 271 -9.43 -3.07 3.89
C ALA A 271 -9.85 -3.92 2.67
N VAL A 272 -10.07 -5.23 2.86
CA VAL A 272 -10.44 -6.19 1.81
C VAL A 272 -11.88 -6.65 1.96
N GLY A 273 -12.33 -6.83 3.22
CA GLY A 273 -13.60 -7.46 3.57
C GLY A 273 -14.81 -6.52 3.57
N ARG A 274 -14.72 -5.33 2.99
CA ARG A 274 -15.80 -4.35 3.00
C ARG A 274 -16.98 -4.80 2.15
N GLN A 275 -18.22 -4.47 2.58
CA GLN A 275 -19.46 -4.72 1.85
C GLN A 275 -19.42 -4.19 0.43
N ARG A 276 -20.10 -4.90 -0.48
CA ARG A 276 -20.22 -4.56 -1.89
C ARG A 276 -20.98 -3.25 -2.04
N GLY A 277 -20.33 -2.21 -2.53
CA GLY A 277 -20.95 -0.92 -2.80
C GLY A 277 -21.10 -0.70 -4.30
N ALA A 278 -22.18 -0.08 -4.74
CA ALA A 278 -22.38 0.37 -6.11
C ALA A 278 -21.45 1.57 -6.43
N GLY A 279 -20.13 1.35 -6.49
CA GLY A 279 -19.13 2.35 -6.84
C GLY A 279 -18.64 2.14 -8.27
N LEU A 280 -18.74 3.17 -9.10
CA LEU A 280 -18.17 3.24 -10.45
C LEU A 280 -16.65 3.47 -10.35
N GLY A 281 -15.84 2.39 -10.46
CA GLY A 281 -14.38 2.53 -10.52
C GLY A 281 -13.61 1.20 -10.47
N GLY A 282 -12.63 1.01 -11.35
CA GLY A 282 -11.87 -0.25 -11.57
C GLY A 282 -11.05 -0.79 -10.37
N GLY A 283 -11.00 -0.08 -9.23
CA GLY A 283 -10.39 -0.58 -8.00
C GLY A 283 -11.34 -1.43 -7.14
N HIS A 284 -12.62 -1.52 -7.50
CA HIS A 284 -13.61 -2.35 -6.78
C HIS A 284 -13.55 -3.81 -7.21
N ASP A 285 -13.32 -4.07 -8.49
CA ASP A 285 -13.32 -5.42 -9.06
C ASP A 285 -12.18 -6.28 -8.47
N GLU A 286 -11.01 -5.68 -8.23
CA GLU A 286 -9.88 -6.40 -7.65
C GLU A 286 -10.10 -6.76 -6.18
N ARG A 287 -10.66 -5.84 -5.39
CA ARG A 287 -11.01 -6.12 -3.99
C ARG A 287 -12.06 -7.22 -3.89
N GLU A 288 -13.07 -7.17 -4.74
CA GLU A 288 -14.12 -8.18 -4.77
C GLU A 288 -13.57 -9.55 -5.18
N GLN A 289 -12.69 -9.61 -6.17
CA GLN A 289 -12.01 -10.85 -6.56
C GLN A 289 -11.15 -11.41 -5.42
N THR A 290 -10.44 -10.54 -4.72
CA THR A 290 -9.61 -10.91 -3.57
C THR A 290 -10.46 -11.41 -2.40
N LEU A 291 -11.57 -10.73 -2.10
CA LEU A 291 -12.52 -11.17 -1.10
C LEU A 291 -13.12 -12.54 -1.45
N ASN A 292 -13.56 -12.73 -2.70
CA ASN A 292 -14.08 -14.01 -3.15
C ASN A 292 -13.04 -15.14 -3.02
N GLN A 293 -11.77 -14.86 -3.35
CA GLN A 293 -10.70 -15.84 -3.14
C GLN A 293 -10.50 -16.15 -1.65
N LEU A 294 -10.54 -15.12 -0.77
CA LEU A 294 -10.46 -15.33 0.67
C LEU A 294 -11.60 -16.21 1.19
N LEU A 295 -12.83 -15.99 0.71
CA LEU A 295 -14.00 -16.80 1.06
C LEU A 295 -13.82 -18.26 0.59
N VAL A 296 -13.28 -18.47 -0.62
CA VAL A 296 -12.99 -19.81 -1.15
C VAL A 296 -11.94 -20.52 -0.30
N GLU A 297 -10.87 -19.84 0.07
CA GLU A 297 -9.83 -20.45 0.93
C GLU A 297 -10.34 -20.77 2.33
N LEU A 298 -11.19 -19.91 2.92
CA LEU A 298 -11.83 -20.18 4.22
C LEU A 298 -12.77 -21.39 4.17
N ASP A 299 -13.52 -21.54 3.07
CA ASP A 299 -14.44 -22.68 2.87
C ASP A 299 -13.70 -23.96 2.50
N GLY A 300 -12.55 -23.83 1.81
CA GLY A 300 -11.76 -24.94 1.27
C GLY A 300 -10.91 -25.70 2.30
N PHE A 301 -10.88 -25.29 3.57
CA PHE A 301 -10.22 -26.07 4.61
C PHE A 301 -10.96 -27.38 4.88
N ASP A 302 -10.28 -28.49 4.65
CA ASP A 302 -10.75 -29.78 5.13
C ASP A 302 -10.80 -29.79 6.67
N ASN A 303 -11.74 -30.55 7.24
CA ASN A 303 -11.86 -30.70 8.70
C ASN A 303 -10.59 -31.26 9.37
N SER A 304 -9.63 -31.75 8.59
CA SER A 304 -8.33 -32.29 9.02
C SER A 304 -7.21 -31.24 9.03
N SER A 305 -7.38 -30.07 8.43
CA SER A 305 -6.34 -29.04 8.42
C SER A 305 -6.34 -28.26 9.73
N SER A 306 -5.26 -28.41 10.51
CA SER A 306 -5.10 -27.72 11.81
C SER A 306 -4.63 -26.26 11.62
N VAL A 307 -5.17 -25.54 10.64
CA VAL A 307 -4.90 -24.12 10.42
C VAL A 307 -6.08 -23.30 10.94
N ILE A 308 -5.80 -22.26 11.74
CA ILE A 308 -6.79 -21.32 12.23
C ILE A 308 -6.53 -19.95 11.60
N VAL A 309 -7.58 -19.34 11.07
CA VAL A 309 -7.52 -18.00 10.53
C VAL A 309 -7.97 -17.00 11.59
N MET A 310 -7.15 -16.02 11.89
CA MET A 310 -7.51 -14.91 12.79
C MET A 310 -7.57 -13.63 11.99
N GLY A 311 -8.71 -12.93 12.02
CA GLY A 311 -8.87 -11.59 11.46
C GLY A 311 -8.87 -10.53 12.55
N ALA A 312 -8.41 -9.32 12.26
CA ALA A 312 -8.60 -8.17 13.13
C ALA A 312 -9.21 -7.00 12.37
N THR A 313 -10.17 -6.33 12.99
CA THR A 313 -10.80 -5.13 12.44
C THR A 313 -11.15 -4.12 13.53
N ASN A 314 -11.12 -2.84 13.17
CA ASN A 314 -11.63 -1.76 14.01
C ASN A 314 -13.09 -1.41 13.65
N ARG A 315 -13.58 -1.91 12.52
CA ARG A 315 -14.90 -1.57 11.96
C ARG A 315 -15.66 -2.82 11.52
N PRO A 316 -16.24 -3.58 12.46
CA PRO A 316 -17.01 -4.77 12.12
C PRO A 316 -18.28 -4.43 11.31
N ASP A 317 -18.78 -3.19 11.43
CA ASP A 317 -19.96 -2.66 10.74
C ASP A 317 -19.83 -2.61 9.22
N VAL A 318 -18.61 -2.45 8.70
CA VAL A 318 -18.37 -2.36 7.25
C VAL A 318 -18.04 -3.70 6.59
N LEU A 319 -17.88 -4.78 7.38
CA LEU A 319 -17.51 -6.09 6.83
C LEU A 319 -18.68 -6.73 6.07
N ASP A 320 -18.34 -7.43 4.98
CA ASP A 320 -19.31 -8.25 4.24
C ASP A 320 -19.84 -9.38 5.14
N SER A 321 -21.16 -9.49 5.21
CA SER A 321 -21.85 -10.52 6.01
C SER A 321 -21.44 -11.95 5.65
N ALA A 322 -20.95 -12.16 4.41
CA ALA A 322 -20.44 -13.45 3.97
C ALA A 322 -19.22 -13.91 4.76
N LEU A 323 -18.37 -12.98 5.24
CA LEU A 323 -17.23 -13.31 6.10
C LEU A 323 -17.63 -13.83 7.48
N LEU A 324 -18.79 -13.39 7.97
CA LEU A 324 -19.28 -13.69 9.32
C LEU A 324 -20.16 -14.94 9.38
N ARG A 325 -20.33 -15.66 8.25
CA ARG A 325 -21.11 -16.88 8.19
C ARG A 325 -20.41 -18.05 8.91
N PRO A 326 -21.17 -18.99 9.51
CA PRO A 326 -20.60 -20.20 10.09
C PRO A 326 -19.67 -20.94 9.13
N GLY A 327 -18.51 -21.37 9.64
CA GLY A 327 -17.45 -22.02 8.86
C GLY A 327 -16.38 -21.06 8.33
N ARG A 328 -16.52 -19.74 8.54
CA ARG A 328 -15.56 -18.69 8.20
C ARG A 328 -15.09 -17.99 9.48
N PHE A 329 -15.37 -16.68 9.67
CA PHE A 329 -15.14 -16.01 10.95
C PHE A 329 -16.38 -16.23 11.86
N ASP A 330 -16.52 -17.43 12.35
CA ASP A 330 -17.66 -17.87 13.12
C ASP A 330 -17.57 -17.56 14.63
N ARG A 331 -16.38 -17.16 15.10
CA ARG A 331 -16.19 -16.65 16.46
C ARG A 331 -15.72 -15.20 16.41
N GLN A 332 -16.43 -14.32 17.10
CA GLN A 332 -16.05 -12.93 17.28
C GLN A 332 -15.59 -12.72 18.73
N VAL A 333 -14.36 -12.25 18.90
CA VAL A 333 -13.77 -11.94 20.21
C VAL A 333 -13.61 -10.44 20.31
N VAL A 334 -14.28 -9.84 21.29
CA VAL A 334 -14.22 -8.39 21.50
C VAL A 334 -12.99 -8.07 22.36
N VAL A 335 -12.13 -7.18 21.83
CA VAL A 335 -10.96 -6.64 22.53
C VAL A 335 -11.24 -5.18 22.83
N ASP A 336 -11.92 -4.96 23.93
CA ASP A 336 -12.42 -3.64 24.34
C ASP A 336 -11.33 -2.76 24.97
N VAL A 337 -11.71 -1.52 25.29
CA VAL A 337 -10.87 -0.59 26.04
C VAL A 337 -10.61 -1.18 27.44
N PRO A 338 -9.37 -1.16 27.94
CA PRO A 338 -9.04 -1.78 29.22
C PRO A 338 -9.68 -1.04 30.39
N ASP A 339 -10.21 -1.78 31.36
CA ASP A 339 -10.66 -1.30 32.66
C ASP A 339 -9.49 -0.75 33.51
N LEU A 340 -9.77 -0.22 34.69
CA LEU A 340 -8.75 0.32 35.59
C LEU A 340 -7.63 -0.67 35.90
N ASN A 341 -7.98 -1.93 36.17
CA ASN A 341 -7.01 -2.98 36.50
C ASN A 341 -6.18 -3.33 35.27
N GLY A 342 -6.82 -3.43 34.11
CA GLY A 342 -6.18 -3.65 32.82
C GLY A 342 -5.19 -2.55 32.48
N ARG A 343 -5.55 -1.27 32.65
CA ARG A 343 -4.64 -0.14 32.45
C ARG A 343 -3.44 -0.19 33.39
N HIS A 344 -3.68 -0.51 34.65
CA HIS A 344 -2.62 -0.68 35.64
C HIS A 344 -1.63 -1.80 35.24
N ASP A 345 -2.14 -2.93 34.79
CA ASP A 345 -1.29 -4.06 34.39
C ASP A 345 -0.56 -3.79 33.07
N ILE A 346 -1.18 -3.06 32.11
CA ILE A 346 -0.51 -2.58 30.92
C ILE A 346 0.64 -1.63 31.28
N LEU A 347 0.40 -0.69 32.18
CA LEU A 347 1.44 0.22 32.68
C LEU A 347 2.59 -0.56 33.33
N LYS A 348 2.32 -1.61 34.14
CA LYS A 348 3.34 -2.48 34.71
C LYS A 348 4.20 -3.14 33.65
N ILE A 349 3.61 -3.61 32.54
CA ILE A 349 4.36 -4.24 31.46
C ILE A 349 5.28 -3.23 30.77
N HIS A 350 4.76 -2.06 30.42
CA HIS A 350 5.55 -1.05 29.69
C HIS A 350 6.62 -0.40 30.56
N THR A 351 6.35 -0.19 31.85
CA THR A 351 7.31 0.40 32.79
C THR A 351 8.49 -0.52 33.12
N LYS A 352 8.41 -1.83 32.91
CA LYS A 352 9.56 -2.75 33.02
C LYS A 352 10.72 -2.38 32.09
N LYS A 353 10.47 -1.64 31.04
CA LYS A 353 11.47 -1.25 30.04
C LYS A 353 12.21 0.05 30.39
N ILE A 354 11.76 0.80 31.40
CA ILE A 354 12.32 2.08 31.82
C ILE A 354 12.81 2.04 33.27
N LYS A 355 13.73 2.93 33.61
CA LYS A 355 14.24 3.07 34.98
C LYS A 355 13.35 4.00 35.76
N ILE A 356 12.49 3.46 36.62
CA ILE A 356 11.60 4.21 37.49
C ILE A 356 12.29 4.44 38.85
N LYS A 357 12.06 5.61 39.46
CA LYS A 357 12.49 5.87 40.85
C LYS A 357 11.65 5.00 41.81
N PRO A 358 12.28 4.08 42.58
CA PRO A 358 11.53 3.22 43.48
C PRO A 358 10.68 4.04 44.48
N LYS A 359 9.45 3.58 44.75
CA LYS A 359 8.47 4.19 45.67
C LYS A 359 7.98 5.60 45.34
N SER A 360 8.44 6.24 44.25
CA SER A 360 7.98 7.59 43.87
C SER A 360 6.86 7.60 42.80
N VAL A 361 6.63 6.47 42.13
CA VAL A 361 5.63 6.35 41.08
C VAL A 361 4.54 5.37 41.51
N ASN A 362 3.32 5.85 41.61
CA ASN A 362 2.14 5.03 41.84
C ASN A 362 1.43 4.76 40.52
N LEU A 363 1.61 3.55 39.97
CA LEU A 363 1.00 3.16 38.69
C LEU A 363 -0.52 3.10 38.76
N LEU A 364 -1.10 2.84 39.94
CA LEU A 364 -2.55 2.82 40.13
C LEU A 364 -3.15 4.23 39.97
N ASP A 365 -2.49 5.25 40.53
CA ASP A 365 -2.94 6.62 40.37
C ASP A 365 -2.84 7.12 38.95
N ILE A 366 -1.78 6.70 38.23
CA ILE A 366 -1.64 6.96 36.80
C ILE A 366 -2.78 6.28 36.02
N ALA A 367 -3.10 5.01 36.33
CA ALA A 367 -4.21 4.29 35.72
C ALA A 367 -5.57 4.93 35.98
N LYS A 368 -5.80 5.46 37.20
CA LYS A 368 -6.99 6.26 37.52
C LYS A 368 -7.07 7.53 36.70
N GLY A 369 -5.94 8.20 36.49
CA GLY A 369 -5.84 9.43 35.72
C GLY A 369 -5.89 9.25 34.19
N THR A 370 -6.04 8.01 33.69
CA THR A 370 -6.04 7.70 32.25
C THR A 370 -7.30 6.94 31.80
N PRO A 371 -8.53 7.40 32.15
CA PRO A 371 -9.77 6.73 31.72
C PRO A 371 -9.87 6.72 30.20
N GLY A 372 -10.32 5.61 29.62
CA GLY A 372 -10.53 5.46 28.18
C GLY A 372 -9.25 5.33 27.33
N MET A 373 -8.06 5.38 27.93
CA MET A 373 -6.82 5.13 27.20
C MET A 373 -6.67 3.63 26.86
N VAL A 374 -6.28 3.36 25.61
CA VAL A 374 -5.96 2.02 25.13
C VAL A 374 -4.49 1.66 25.36
N GLY A 375 -4.14 0.40 25.11
CA GLY A 375 -2.78 -0.09 25.33
C GLY A 375 -1.70 0.72 24.62
N ALA A 376 -1.98 1.18 23.40
CA ALA A 376 -1.06 2.02 22.61
C ALA A 376 -0.84 3.40 23.27
N ASP A 377 -1.90 4.01 23.80
CA ASP A 377 -1.80 5.32 24.46
C ASP A 377 -1.00 5.22 25.77
N LEU A 378 -1.23 4.18 26.55
CA LEU A 378 -0.48 3.90 27.77
C LEU A 378 1.00 3.62 27.50
N ALA A 379 1.30 2.90 26.42
CA ALA A 379 2.68 2.70 25.98
C ALA A 379 3.35 4.01 25.59
N ASN A 380 2.61 4.87 24.86
CA ASN A 380 3.07 6.22 24.49
C ASN A 380 3.29 7.09 25.73
N LEU A 381 2.37 7.05 26.71
CA LEU A 381 2.49 7.77 27.97
C LEU A 381 3.79 7.42 28.71
N VAL A 382 4.09 6.13 28.83
CA VAL A 382 5.32 5.64 29.47
C VAL A 382 6.56 6.10 28.72
N ASN A 383 6.52 6.08 27.39
CA ASN A 383 7.61 6.56 26.55
C ASN A 383 7.81 8.07 26.69
N GLU A 384 6.73 8.85 26.68
CA GLU A 384 6.80 10.32 26.88
C GLU A 384 7.35 10.69 28.25
N ALA A 385 6.98 9.97 29.31
CA ALA A 385 7.54 10.19 30.65
C ALA A 385 9.05 9.95 30.67
N ALA A 386 9.52 8.89 29.99
CA ALA A 386 10.96 8.60 29.87
C ALA A 386 11.70 9.69 29.06
N LEU A 387 11.11 10.19 27.97
CA LEU A 387 11.65 11.28 27.16
C LEU A 387 11.75 12.60 27.96
N LEU A 388 10.72 12.92 28.76
CA LEU A 388 10.70 14.10 29.61
C LEU A 388 11.78 14.03 30.70
N ALA A 389 11.92 12.87 31.38
CA ALA A 389 12.99 12.65 32.36
C ALA A 389 14.38 12.81 31.72
N SER A 390 14.55 12.28 30.51
CA SER A 390 15.83 12.41 29.77
C SER A 390 16.12 13.88 29.42
N ARG A 391 15.14 14.65 28.95
CA ARG A 391 15.29 16.09 28.69
C ARG A 391 15.70 16.88 29.93
N LYS A 392 15.19 16.48 31.11
CA LYS A 392 15.53 17.05 32.41
C LYS A 392 16.85 16.50 32.97
N ARG A 393 17.57 15.66 32.20
CA ARG A 393 18.83 14.99 32.60
C ARG A 393 18.70 14.17 33.89
N LYS A 394 17.53 13.61 34.16
CA LYS A 394 17.29 12.71 35.30
C LYS A 394 17.81 11.30 35.02
N ALA A 395 18.28 10.60 36.03
CA ALA A 395 18.71 9.19 35.92
C ALA A 395 17.53 8.20 35.96
N THR A 396 16.40 8.62 36.51
CA THR A 396 15.18 7.81 36.72
C THR A 396 13.94 8.67 36.48
N VAL A 397 12.89 8.01 36.03
CA VAL A 397 11.55 8.62 35.84
C VAL A 397 10.84 8.68 37.20
N ASP A 398 10.24 9.80 37.53
CA ASP A 398 9.45 10.01 38.72
C ASP A 398 7.97 10.37 38.40
N ASN A 399 7.15 10.54 39.44
CA ASN A 399 5.72 10.82 39.29
C ASN A 399 5.44 12.15 38.56
N SER A 400 6.32 13.16 38.74
CA SER A 400 6.15 14.46 38.06
C SER A 400 6.35 14.35 36.56
N ASP A 401 7.21 13.42 36.10
CA ASP A 401 7.42 13.17 34.68
C ASP A 401 6.22 12.46 34.05
N PHE A 402 5.59 11.53 34.78
CA PHE A 402 4.33 10.91 34.35
C PHE A 402 3.17 11.92 34.28
N GLN A 403 3.04 12.81 35.27
CA GLN A 403 2.02 13.84 35.26
C GLN A 403 2.18 14.79 34.06
N GLU A 404 3.42 15.23 33.79
CA GLU A 404 3.70 16.09 32.63
C GLU A 404 3.47 15.35 31.30
N ALA A 405 3.82 14.05 31.24
CA ALA A 405 3.55 13.20 30.09
C ALA A 405 2.04 13.04 29.86
N GLN A 406 1.27 12.83 30.95
CA GLN A 406 -0.19 12.73 30.88
C GLN A 406 -0.80 14.02 30.36
N ASP A 407 -0.37 15.17 30.87
CA ASP A 407 -0.77 16.48 30.37
C ASP A 407 -0.47 16.64 28.88
N LYS A 408 0.73 16.21 28.45
CA LYS A 408 1.14 16.31 27.06
C LYS A 408 0.31 15.41 26.14
N VAL A 409 0.00 14.19 26.58
CA VAL A 409 -0.77 13.23 25.78
C VAL A 409 -2.23 13.62 25.71
N LEU A 410 -2.84 14.07 26.82
CA LEU A 410 -4.26 14.42 26.88
C LEU A 410 -4.56 15.81 26.29
N MET A 411 -3.72 16.81 26.61
CA MET A 411 -3.97 18.22 26.29
C MET A 411 -3.07 18.78 25.19
N GLY A 412 -2.04 18.04 24.80
CA GLY A 412 -1.05 18.49 23.80
C GLY A 412 0.14 19.24 24.40
N VAL A 413 1.03 19.69 23.54
CA VAL A 413 2.26 20.39 23.94
C VAL A 413 1.96 21.80 24.43
N GLN A 414 2.63 22.21 25.51
CA GLN A 414 2.54 23.60 26.03
C GLN A 414 3.10 24.58 24.98
N ARG A 415 2.33 25.65 24.69
CA ARG A 415 2.72 26.74 23.80
C ARG A 415 3.49 27.83 24.53
N LYS A 416 4.76 27.60 24.80
CA LYS A 416 5.62 28.54 25.55
C LYS A 416 5.86 29.88 24.83
N SER A 417 5.73 29.91 23.52
CA SER A 417 5.89 31.11 22.70
C SER A 417 4.64 31.96 22.60
N MET A 418 3.52 31.48 23.10
CA MET A 418 2.26 32.22 23.06
C MET A 418 2.17 33.14 24.26
N VAL A 419 2.21 34.43 24.02
CA VAL A 419 2.03 35.47 25.05
C VAL A 419 0.58 35.92 25.01
N LEU A 420 -0.18 35.57 26.03
CA LEU A 420 -1.55 36.05 26.22
C LEU A 420 -1.50 37.42 26.85
N SER A 421 -2.37 38.33 26.43
CA SER A 421 -2.62 39.60 27.13
C SER A 421 -3.18 39.34 28.53
N ASP A 422 -3.04 40.29 29.43
CA ASP A 422 -3.59 40.13 30.78
C ASP A 422 -5.11 40.05 30.77
N HIS A 423 -5.77 40.68 29.80
CA HIS A 423 -7.20 40.56 29.59
C HIS A 423 -7.56 39.10 29.16
N GLU A 424 -6.90 38.54 28.17
CA GLU A 424 -7.15 37.16 27.74
C GLU A 424 -6.87 36.12 28.84
N LYS A 425 -5.83 36.33 29.65
CA LYS A 425 -5.56 35.47 30.82
C LYS A 425 -6.71 35.55 31.83
N LYS A 426 -7.24 36.77 32.07
CA LYS A 426 -8.35 36.98 32.96
C LYS A 426 -9.63 36.32 32.45
N VAL A 427 -9.96 36.52 31.18
CA VAL A 427 -11.11 35.86 30.54
C VAL A 427 -10.98 34.32 30.65
N THR A 428 -9.85 33.76 30.26
CA THR A 428 -9.60 32.31 30.34
C THR A 428 -9.70 31.81 31.79
N ALA A 429 -9.15 32.56 32.77
CA ALA A 429 -9.18 32.13 34.16
C ALA A 429 -10.62 32.10 34.73
N TYR A 430 -11.45 33.07 34.41
CA TYR A 430 -12.87 33.07 34.84
C TYR A 430 -13.65 31.97 34.10
N HIS A 431 -13.41 31.76 32.82
CA HIS A 431 -14.00 30.68 32.04
C HIS A 431 -13.73 29.31 32.67
N GLU A 432 -12.48 28.97 32.90
CA GLU A 432 -12.08 27.69 33.49
C GLU A 432 -12.55 27.56 34.96
N ALA A 433 -12.51 28.66 35.73
CA ALA A 433 -13.06 28.68 37.08
C ALA A 433 -14.58 28.44 37.07
N GLY A 434 -15.30 28.94 36.08
CA GLY A 434 -16.74 28.70 35.90
C GLY A 434 -17.06 27.22 35.77
N HIS A 435 -16.32 26.49 34.92
CA HIS A 435 -16.45 25.04 34.82
C HIS A 435 -16.17 24.35 36.16
N ALA A 436 -15.10 24.74 36.84
CA ALA A 436 -14.71 24.13 38.10
C ALA A 436 -15.73 24.37 39.22
N VAL A 437 -16.24 25.60 39.36
CA VAL A 437 -17.24 25.94 40.38
C VAL A 437 -18.53 25.17 40.12
N VAL A 438 -19.03 25.16 38.88
CA VAL A 438 -20.25 24.41 38.55
C VAL A 438 -20.05 22.92 38.80
N ALA A 439 -18.89 22.35 38.48
CA ALA A 439 -18.62 20.96 38.78
C ALA A 439 -18.63 20.64 40.27
N LEU A 440 -18.09 21.53 41.13
CA LEU A 440 -18.08 21.32 42.57
C LEU A 440 -19.47 21.34 43.21
N PHE A 441 -20.40 22.10 42.65
CA PHE A 441 -21.76 22.27 43.19
C PHE A 441 -22.82 21.45 42.43
N SER A 442 -22.46 20.77 41.33
CA SER A 442 -23.40 19.92 40.60
C SER A 442 -23.45 18.51 41.19
N PRO A 443 -24.66 17.99 41.49
CA PRO A 443 -24.81 16.62 41.94
C PRO A 443 -24.33 15.64 40.85
N GLU A 444 -23.73 14.55 41.21
CA GLU A 444 -23.21 13.54 40.28
C GLU A 444 -22.16 14.02 39.24
N ALA A 445 -21.68 15.25 39.30
CA ALA A 445 -20.56 15.67 38.45
C ALA A 445 -19.28 14.95 38.83
N ASP A 446 -18.48 14.62 37.83
CA ASP A 446 -17.17 14.04 38.07
C ASP A 446 -16.26 15.08 38.79
N PRO A 447 -15.40 14.64 39.75
CA PRO A 447 -14.57 15.57 40.50
C PRO A 447 -13.56 16.29 39.61
N VAL A 448 -13.32 17.56 39.93
CA VAL A 448 -12.29 18.35 39.25
C VAL A 448 -10.92 17.85 39.64
N HIS A 449 -10.15 17.42 38.67
CA HIS A 449 -8.79 16.96 38.86
C HIS A 449 -7.76 18.09 38.70
N LYS A 450 -7.96 18.91 37.67
CA LYS A 450 -7.01 19.98 37.35
C LYS A 450 -7.69 21.12 36.62
N VAL A 451 -7.30 22.35 36.97
CA VAL A 451 -7.64 23.56 36.24
C VAL A 451 -6.35 24.27 35.84
N THR A 452 -6.25 24.72 34.61
CA THR A 452 -5.05 25.40 34.09
C THR A 452 -5.40 26.43 33.04
N ILE A 453 -4.71 27.57 33.08
CA ILE A 453 -4.74 28.60 32.03
C ILE A 453 -3.48 28.58 31.16
N ILE A 454 -2.68 27.53 31.24
CA ILE A 454 -1.49 27.37 30.40
C ILE A 454 -1.95 26.91 29.02
N PRO A 455 -1.65 27.65 27.94
CA PRO A 455 -2.05 27.28 26.59
C PRO A 455 -1.41 25.97 26.17
N ARG A 456 -2.26 25.01 25.74
CA ARG A 456 -1.84 23.70 25.24
C ARG A 456 -2.64 23.33 23.99
N GLY A 457 -1.96 22.82 22.96
CA GLY A 457 -2.63 22.44 21.71
C GLY A 457 -3.42 23.61 21.12
N ARG A 458 -4.74 23.50 21.06
CA ARG A 458 -5.66 24.55 20.59
C ARG A 458 -6.35 25.31 21.74
N ALA A 459 -6.29 24.79 22.96
CA ALA A 459 -6.95 25.37 24.12
C ALA A 459 -6.07 26.42 24.82
N LEU A 460 -6.66 27.49 25.30
CA LEU A 460 -6.01 28.54 26.10
C LEU A 460 -5.98 28.16 27.58
N GLY A 461 -6.99 27.41 28.04
CA GLY A 461 -7.11 26.83 29.35
C GLY A 461 -7.77 25.45 29.26
N VAL A 462 -7.79 24.69 30.32
CA VAL A 462 -8.48 23.40 30.42
C VAL A 462 -8.91 23.14 31.85
N THR A 463 -10.16 22.77 32.04
CA THR A 463 -10.69 22.21 33.28
C THR A 463 -10.89 20.70 33.06
N MET A 464 -10.08 19.88 33.75
CA MET A 464 -10.12 18.45 33.64
C MET A 464 -10.87 17.83 34.81
N GLN A 465 -11.87 17.02 34.48
CA GLN A 465 -12.58 16.18 35.42
C GLN A 465 -12.16 14.72 35.22
N LEU A 466 -12.02 13.98 36.27
CA LEU A 466 -11.74 12.54 36.22
C LEU A 466 -12.84 11.79 36.97
N PRO A 467 -13.48 10.77 36.34
CA PRO A 467 -14.46 9.96 37.03
C PRO A 467 -13.79 9.15 38.17
N ILE A 468 -14.49 9.03 39.29
CA ILE A 468 -14.03 8.21 40.42
C ILE A 468 -14.01 6.74 40.03
N ASP A 469 -15.08 6.29 39.37
CA ASP A 469 -15.30 4.92 38.93
C ASP A 469 -15.62 4.88 37.42
N GLU A 470 -15.44 3.72 36.80
CA GLU A 470 -15.82 3.50 35.43
C GLU A 470 -17.33 3.38 35.31
N LYS A 471 -17.96 4.31 34.60
CA LYS A 471 -19.39 4.34 34.39
C LYS A 471 -19.74 3.70 33.04
N HIS A 472 -20.49 2.62 33.09
CA HIS A 472 -21.00 1.92 31.89
C HIS A 472 -22.38 2.41 31.44
N GLY A 473 -23.08 3.18 32.30
CA GLY A 473 -24.35 3.83 32.02
C GLY A 473 -24.40 5.22 32.61
N TYR A 474 -25.14 6.11 31.98
CA TYR A 474 -25.28 7.50 32.42
C TYR A 474 -26.73 7.79 32.83
N SER A 475 -26.94 8.28 34.02
CA SER A 475 -28.26 8.75 34.50
C SER A 475 -28.64 10.09 33.85
N LYS A 476 -29.92 10.40 33.79
CA LYS A 476 -30.40 11.72 33.35
C LYS A 476 -29.80 12.84 34.18
N THR A 477 -29.70 12.67 35.50
CA THR A 477 -29.10 13.62 36.43
C THR A 477 -27.62 13.89 36.15
N TYR A 478 -26.85 12.81 35.88
CA TYR A 478 -25.43 12.91 35.49
C TYR A 478 -25.25 13.72 34.21
N ILE A 479 -26.08 13.41 33.18
CA ILE A 479 -25.98 14.13 31.90
C ILE A 479 -26.35 15.61 32.07
N LEU A 480 -27.39 15.92 32.83
CA LEU A 480 -27.77 17.32 33.14
C LEU A 480 -26.65 18.04 33.88
N SER A 481 -26.04 17.42 34.89
CA SER A 481 -24.88 17.96 35.60
C SER A 481 -23.71 18.23 34.63
N ARG A 482 -23.44 17.31 33.73
CA ARG A 482 -22.39 17.46 32.71
C ARG A 482 -22.67 18.61 31.73
N LEU A 483 -23.92 18.79 31.32
CA LEU A 483 -24.34 19.91 30.48
C LEU A 483 -24.16 21.24 31.24
N ALA A 484 -24.57 21.30 32.53
CA ALA A 484 -24.39 22.47 33.37
C ALA A 484 -22.90 22.85 33.51
N VAL A 485 -22.03 21.85 33.75
CA VAL A 485 -20.57 22.08 33.83
C VAL A 485 -20.04 22.66 32.52
N MET A 486 -20.43 22.11 31.37
CA MET A 486 -20.00 22.63 30.07
C MET A 486 -20.43 24.08 29.82
N MET A 487 -21.58 24.48 30.33
CA MET A 487 -22.07 25.86 30.22
C MET A 487 -21.47 26.79 31.27
N GLY A 488 -20.77 26.25 32.29
CA GLY A 488 -20.21 27.01 33.41
C GLY A 488 -19.21 28.09 33.00
N GLY A 489 -18.34 27.77 32.02
CA GLY A 489 -17.38 28.75 31.49
C GLY A 489 -18.05 29.94 30.83
N ARG A 490 -19.03 29.66 29.97
CA ARG A 490 -19.84 30.69 29.30
C ARG A 490 -20.62 31.56 30.27
N ALA A 491 -21.22 30.93 31.30
CA ALA A 491 -21.95 31.66 32.32
C ALA A 491 -21.03 32.55 33.15
N ALA A 492 -19.81 32.13 33.46
CA ALA A 492 -18.83 32.93 34.18
C ALA A 492 -18.36 34.16 33.38
N GLU A 493 -18.14 34.03 32.06
CA GLU A 493 -17.83 35.17 31.19
C GLU A 493 -18.94 36.21 31.22
N ASP A 494 -20.18 35.78 31.08
CA ASP A 494 -21.36 36.68 31.08
C ASP A 494 -21.53 37.39 32.41
N LEU A 495 -21.51 36.65 33.53
CA LEU A 495 -21.77 37.20 34.87
C LEU A 495 -20.66 38.14 35.38
N ILE A 496 -19.40 37.85 35.12
CA ILE A 496 -18.27 38.57 35.74
C ILE A 496 -17.66 39.61 34.80
N LEU A 497 -17.61 39.31 33.50
CA LEU A 497 -16.97 40.17 32.51
C LEU A 497 -18.00 40.97 31.70
N ASN A 498 -19.27 40.58 31.76
CA ASN A 498 -20.36 41.11 30.91
C ASN A 498 -19.95 41.06 29.40
N GLU A 499 -19.18 40.04 29.03
CA GLU A 499 -18.63 39.86 27.72
C GLU A 499 -18.76 38.38 27.30
N ILE A 500 -18.96 38.15 26.02
CA ILE A 500 -19.19 36.84 25.47
C ILE A 500 -18.10 36.57 24.43
N THR A 501 -17.30 35.54 24.63
CA THR A 501 -16.20 35.21 23.71
C THR A 501 -16.44 33.96 22.88
N THR A 502 -15.66 33.80 21.82
CA THR A 502 -15.66 32.58 21.01
C THR A 502 -15.00 31.41 21.74
N GLY A 503 -14.40 31.61 22.90
CA GLY A 503 -13.76 30.58 23.71
C GLY A 503 -14.68 29.42 24.07
N ALA A 504 -15.95 29.74 24.35
CA ALA A 504 -16.98 28.76 24.69
C ALA A 504 -17.53 27.93 23.51
N SER A 505 -17.03 28.14 22.28
CA SER A 505 -17.62 27.48 21.08
C SER A 505 -17.57 25.95 21.14
N ASN A 506 -16.47 25.36 21.60
CA ASN A 506 -16.34 23.92 21.76
C ASN A 506 -17.27 23.34 22.82
N ASP A 507 -17.45 24.06 23.93
CA ASP A 507 -18.34 23.63 25.01
C ASP A 507 -19.80 23.67 24.58
N ILE A 508 -20.20 24.68 23.82
CA ILE A 508 -21.55 24.81 23.26
C ILE A 508 -21.79 23.68 22.24
N GLU A 509 -20.85 23.41 21.35
CA GLU A 509 -20.96 22.33 20.36
C GLU A 509 -21.14 20.97 21.04
N ARG A 510 -20.30 20.68 22.03
CA ARG A 510 -20.36 19.43 22.81
C ARG A 510 -21.64 19.31 23.61
N ALA A 511 -22.03 20.39 24.29
CA ALA A 511 -23.27 20.43 25.05
C ALA A 511 -24.49 20.20 24.15
N THR A 512 -24.54 20.86 22.99
CA THR A 512 -25.61 20.70 22.01
C THR A 512 -25.68 19.26 21.50
N SER A 513 -24.51 18.64 21.18
CA SER A 513 -24.44 17.26 20.74
C SER A 513 -24.96 16.27 21.79
N ILE A 514 -24.58 16.47 23.06
CA ILE A 514 -25.05 15.61 24.17
C ILE A 514 -26.55 15.83 24.42
N ALA A 515 -27.03 17.06 24.43
CA ALA A 515 -28.45 17.38 24.63
C ALA A 515 -29.32 16.74 23.52
N ARG A 516 -28.86 16.82 22.26
CA ARG A 516 -29.55 16.18 21.13
C ARG A 516 -29.58 14.66 21.28
N ARG A 517 -28.49 14.03 21.68
CA ARG A 517 -28.46 12.58 21.95
C ARG A 517 -29.35 12.20 23.12
N MET A 518 -29.38 13.02 24.16
CA MET A 518 -30.28 12.83 25.33
C MET A 518 -31.75 12.79 24.91
N VAL A 519 -32.17 13.69 24.03
CA VAL A 519 -33.54 13.77 23.54
C VAL A 519 -33.82 12.72 22.47
N CYS A 520 -32.97 12.63 21.43
CA CYS A 520 -33.24 11.85 20.21
C CYS A 520 -32.80 10.39 20.26
N GLU A 521 -31.75 10.05 21.04
CA GLU A 521 -31.23 8.67 21.07
C GLU A 521 -31.61 7.95 22.37
N TRP A 522 -31.57 8.65 23.50
CA TRP A 522 -31.75 8.03 24.83
C TRP A 522 -33.14 8.18 25.41
N GLY A 523 -34.02 8.91 24.71
CA GLY A 523 -35.41 9.08 25.13
C GLY A 523 -35.58 9.71 26.54
N MET A 524 -34.65 10.59 26.94
CA MET A 524 -34.64 11.17 28.28
C MET A 524 -35.42 12.50 28.39
N SER A 525 -36.21 12.86 27.37
CA SER A 525 -37.07 14.03 27.36
C SER A 525 -38.46 13.70 27.88
N ASP A 526 -38.95 14.45 28.85
CA ASP A 526 -40.31 14.27 29.42
C ASP A 526 -41.41 14.68 28.41
N LYS A 527 -41.09 15.58 27.46
CA LYS A 527 -42.03 16.02 26.41
C LYS A 527 -42.09 15.04 25.24
N MET A 528 -40.96 14.46 24.85
CA MET A 528 -40.86 13.57 23.68
C MET A 528 -41.12 12.10 24.04
N GLY A 529 -41.00 11.75 25.34
CA GLY A 529 -41.11 10.36 25.79
C GLY A 529 -39.91 9.47 25.40
N PRO A 530 -39.96 8.19 25.73
CA PRO A 530 -38.89 7.22 25.49
C PRO A 530 -38.89 6.71 24.03
N MET A 531 -38.69 7.60 23.08
CA MET A 531 -38.63 7.29 21.64
C MET A 531 -37.31 7.76 21.05
N ALA A 532 -36.81 7.05 20.07
CA ALA A 532 -35.64 7.45 19.29
C ALA A 532 -36.08 8.17 18.00
N PHE A 533 -35.46 9.31 17.72
CA PHE A 533 -35.72 10.14 16.54
C PHE A 533 -34.44 10.31 15.73
N GLY A 534 -34.53 10.28 14.41
CA GLY A 534 -33.40 10.42 13.51
C GLY A 534 -32.70 9.08 13.29
N LYS A 535 -32.85 8.52 12.11
CA LYS A 535 -32.05 7.35 11.73
C LYS A 535 -30.58 7.71 11.77
N LYS A 536 -29.75 6.85 12.36
CA LYS A 536 -28.30 6.92 12.19
C LYS A 536 -28.03 7.02 10.69
N ASN A 537 -27.27 8.01 10.25
CA ASN A 537 -26.84 8.15 8.87
C ASN A 537 -26.13 6.85 8.46
N GLU A 538 -26.85 5.93 7.83
CA GLU A 538 -26.28 4.84 7.10
C GLU A 538 -25.72 5.46 5.81
N GLU A 539 -24.39 5.55 5.74
CA GLU A 539 -23.52 5.75 4.60
C GLU A 539 -23.92 6.80 3.55
N ILE A 540 -23.13 7.85 3.50
CA ILE A 540 -23.08 8.80 2.40
C ILE A 540 -22.71 8.05 1.12
N PHE A 541 -23.68 7.74 0.28
CA PHE A 541 -23.47 7.34 -1.11
C PHE A 541 -23.07 8.58 -1.91
N LEU A 542 -21.80 8.65 -2.33
CA LEU A 542 -21.29 9.63 -3.29
C LEU A 542 -22.16 9.59 -4.57
N GLY A 543 -22.95 10.66 -4.79
CA GLY A 543 -23.58 10.94 -6.07
C GLY A 543 -25.09 11.14 -6.10
N ARG A 544 -25.80 11.05 -4.99
CA ARG A 544 -27.14 11.58 -4.85
C ARG A 544 -27.16 12.54 -3.65
N GLU A 545 -27.65 13.76 -3.85
CA GLU A 545 -28.18 14.56 -2.76
C GLU A 545 -29.25 13.71 -2.08
N ILE A 546 -28.88 13.05 -1.00
CA ILE A 546 -29.82 12.40 -0.14
C ILE A 546 -30.47 13.55 0.60
N GLN A 547 -31.68 13.94 0.17
CA GLN A 547 -32.62 14.58 1.08
C GLN A 547 -32.56 13.75 2.35
N SER A 548 -32.04 14.33 3.42
CA SER A 548 -32.11 13.73 4.75
C SER A 548 -33.60 13.54 5.02
N HIS A 549 -34.11 12.35 4.76
CA HIS A 549 -35.47 12.00 5.19
C HIS A 549 -35.44 12.05 6.72
N ARG A 550 -35.86 13.20 7.26
CA ARG A 550 -36.22 13.29 8.67
C ARG A 550 -37.38 12.35 8.86
N ASP A 551 -37.24 11.41 9.77
CA ASP A 551 -38.30 10.45 10.17
C ASP A 551 -39.29 11.08 11.17
N TYR A 552 -39.30 12.40 11.29
CA TYR A 552 -40.17 13.18 12.18
C TYR A 552 -40.65 14.46 11.49
N SER A 553 -41.83 14.95 11.94
CA SER A 553 -42.47 16.16 11.42
C SER A 553 -41.71 17.44 11.78
N GLU A 554 -41.97 18.56 11.09
CA GLU A 554 -41.43 19.87 11.46
C GLU A 554 -41.86 20.31 12.86
N GLU A 555 -43.05 19.94 13.29
CA GLU A 555 -43.53 20.21 14.67
C GLU A 555 -42.67 19.44 15.68
N THR A 556 -42.35 18.17 15.41
CA THR A 556 -41.44 17.41 16.26
C THR A 556 -40.02 18.01 16.26
N ALA A 557 -39.54 18.51 15.10
CA ALA A 557 -38.26 19.20 15.03
C ALA A 557 -38.18 20.47 15.90
N GLN A 558 -39.27 21.20 15.98
CA GLN A 558 -39.37 22.40 16.88
C GLN A 558 -39.39 21.99 18.35
N MET A 559 -39.94 20.83 18.69
CA MET A 559 -39.96 20.34 20.07
C MET A 559 -38.62 19.77 20.53
N ILE A 560 -37.84 19.20 19.60
CA ILE A 560 -36.48 18.73 19.86
C ILE A 560 -35.57 19.89 20.15
#